data_8f204e24e9dd811d32db79933078008c
#
_entry.id   8f204e24e9dd811d32db79933078008c
#
_cell.length_a   1.000
_cell.length_b   1.000
_cell.length_c   1.000
_cell.angle_alpha   90.00
_cell.angle_beta   90.00
_cell.angle_gamma   90.00
#
_symmetry.space_group_name_H-M   'P 1'
#
loop_
_entity.id
_entity.type
_entity.pdbx_description
1 polymer ?
#
loop_
_entity_poly.entity_id
_entity_poly.type
_entity_poly.pdbx_seq_one_letter_code
_entity_poly.pdbx_strand_id
1 'polypeptide(L)'
;MQTLKSTILATIVSAFIVLPIMAQTKKGGNWTPLFNGKDLSGWKQLNGKAKYEVINNEIVGATVLGEPNSFLVTEKNYGDFILELEFKLDDMMNSGIQFRSESKSDYLNGRVHGYQYEIDPSPRAWTAGIYDESRRDWLYPVSYNEPAKTLFKFQAWNTCRIECIGNTIRTFLNGKPVASLVDDVTASGFIALQVHSIGKPEEANKKIRWRNIKTQTSNLQPTPLEPIF
;
A
#
# COMPACT_ATOMS: atom_id res chain seq x y z
N MET A 1 -71.46 36.90 47.12
CA MET A 1 -70.41 35.87 47.44
C MET A 1 -70.04 35.16 46.16
N GLN A 2 -68.97 35.54 45.49
CA GLN A 2 -68.46 34.88 44.30
C GLN A 2 -67.24 34.06 44.72
N THR A 3 -67.27 32.76 44.51
CA THR A 3 -66.22 31.82 44.78
C THR A 3 -65.27 31.76 43.56
N LEU A 4 -64.01 32.19 43.76
CA LEU A 4 -62.95 32.14 42.76
C LEU A 4 -62.44 30.70 42.70
N LYS A 5 -62.57 30.02 41.53
CA LYS A 5 -61.96 28.73 41.25
C LYS A 5 -60.57 28.95 40.69
N SER A 6 -59.56 28.54 41.48
CA SER A 6 -58.17 28.57 41.06
C SER A 6 -57.86 27.32 40.22
N THR A 7 -57.45 27.51 38.96
CA THR A 7 -57.05 26.44 38.06
C THR A 7 -55.53 26.34 38.11
N ILE A 8 -54.99 25.26 38.66
CA ILE A 8 -53.55 24.97 38.69
C ILE A 8 -53.19 24.35 37.34
N LEU A 9 -52.35 25.03 36.55
CA LEU A 9 -51.81 24.55 35.29
C LEU A 9 -50.48 23.78 35.63
N ALA A 10 -50.51 22.46 35.52
CA ALA A 10 -49.33 21.62 35.71
C ALA A 10 -48.52 21.60 34.42
N THR A 11 -47.35 22.21 34.40
CA THR A 11 -46.39 22.19 33.31
C THR A 11 -45.53 20.89 33.39
N ILE A 12 -45.75 19.95 32.48
CA ILE A 12 -44.95 18.74 32.34
C ILE A 12 -43.69 19.13 31.60
N VAL A 13 -42.53 19.17 32.28
CA VAL A 13 -41.22 19.32 31.66
C VAL A 13 -40.71 17.93 31.27
N SER A 14 -40.78 17.61 29.98
CA SER A 14 -40.18 16.40 29.43
C SER A 14 -38.67 16.57 29.30
N ALA A 15 -37.90 15.95 30.20
CA ALA A 15 -36.47 15.90 30.10
C ALA A 15 -36.05 14.86 29.03
N PHE A 16 -35.56 15.32 27.88
CA PHE A 16 -34.90 14.46 26.90
C PHE A 16 -33.55 14.03 27.43
N ILE A 17 -33.42 12.77 27.86
CA ILE A 17 -32.12 12.15 28.18
C ILE A 17 -31.44 11.83 26.84
N VAL A 18 -30.49 12.65 26.42
CA VAL A 18 -29.58 12.38 25.30
C VAL A 18 -28.52 11.41 25.83
N LEU A 19 -28.71 10.12 25.56
CA LEU A 19 -27.68 9.11 25.81
C LEU A 19 -26.54 9.33 24.80
N PRO A 20 -25.26 9.48 25.23
CA PRO A 20 -24.17 9.53 24.31
C PRO A 20 -24.06 8.17 23.60
N ILE A 21 -24.23 8.15 22.29
CA ILE A 21 -23.87 6.99 21.46
C ILE A 21 -22.37 6.89 21.51
N MET A 22 -21.85 6.02 22.39
CA MET A 22 -20.48 5.59 22.38
C MET A 22 -20.25 4.85 21.05
N ALA A 23 -19.63 5.52 20.09
CA ALA A 23 -19.15 4.88 18.89
C ALA A 23 -18.12 3.83 19.32
N GLN A 24 -18.52 2.57 19.27
CA GLN A 24 -17.64 1.43 19.51
C GLN A 24 -16.59 1.46 18.37
N THR A 25 -15.38 1.96 18.66
CA THR A 25 -14.25 1.83 17.75
C THR A 25 -14.00 0.34 17.59
N LYS A 26 -14.39 -0.21 16.44
CA LYS A 26 -14.04 -1.58 16.08
C LYS A 26 -12.52 -1.68 16.13
N LYS A 27 -12.00 -2.46 17.07
CA LYS A 27 -10.57 -2.73 17.18
C LYS A 27 -10.14 -3.37 15.86
N GLY A 28 -9.33 -2.66 15.05
CA GLY A 28 -8.74 -3.22 13.85
C GLY A 28 -7.94 -4.47 14.19
N GLY A 29 -7.74 -5.37 13.21
CA GLY A 29 -6.94 -6.59 13.43
C GLY A 29 -5.49 -6.27 13.80
N ASN A 30 -4.78 -7.25 14.32
CA ASN A 30 -3.40 -7.11 14.72
C ASN A 30 -2.47 -6.97 13.50
N TRP A 31 -1.55 -6.02 13.56
CA TRP A 31 -0.46 -5.88 12.60
C TRP A 31 0.62 -6.92 12.83
N THR A 32 1.07 -7.56 11.76
CA THR A 32 2.19 -8.50 11.75
C THR A 32 3.35 -7.89 10.97
N PRO A 33 4.53 -7.70 11.59
CA PRO A 33 5.72 -7.26 10.86
C PRO A 33 6.10 -8.30 9.79
N LEU A 34 6.42 -7.84 8.57
CA LEU A 34 6.99 -8.65 7.50
C LEU A 34 8.52 -8.53 7.45
N PHE A 35 9.07 -7.51 8.08
CA PHE A 35 10.50 -7.28 8.22
C PHE A 35 10.85 -7.10 9.69
N ASN A 36 11.87 -7.84 10.13
CA ASN A 36 12.30 -7.87 11.54
C ASN A 36 13.30 -6.76 11.91
N GLY A 37 13.74 -5.95 10.92
CA GLY A 37 14.74 -4.91 11.10
C GLY A 37 16.20 -5.38 11.17
N LYS A 38 16.47 -6.69 11.10
CA LYS A 38 17.81 -7.27 11.34
C LYS A 38 18.37 -8.01 10.14
N ASP A 39 17.55 -8.81 9.49
CA ASP A 39 17.93 -9.65 8.36
C ASP A 39 16.75 -9.87 7.40
N LEU A 40 16.99 -10.59 6.31
CA LEU A 40 16.00 -10.90 5.29
C LEU A 40 15.27 -12.22 5.54
N SER A 41 15.22 -12.71 6.77
CA SER A 41 14.44 -13.91 7.12
C SER A 41 12.98 -13.76 6.75
N GLY A 42 12.40 -14.76 6.07
CA GLY A 42 11.04 -14.71 5.52
C GLY A 42 10.93 -14.08 4.13
N TRP A 43 12.07 -13.71 3.54
CA TRP A 43 12.19 -13.18 2.18
C TRP A 43 13.14 -14.01 1.34
N LYS A 44 12.89 -14.08 0.03
CA LYS A 44 13.80 -14.67 -0.97
C LYS A 44 13.85 -13.79 -2.21
N GLN A 45 14.96 -13.83 -2.94
CA GLN A 45 15.09 -13.08 -4.19
C GLN A 45 14.64 -13.92 -5.39
N LEU A 46 13.89 -13.32 -6.28
CA LEU A 46 13.49 -13.90 -7.58
C LEU A 46 13.92 -12.99 -8.73
N ASN A 47 14.12 -13.61 -9.89
CA ASN A 47 14.56 -13.03 -11.16
C ASN A 47 15.97 -12.40 -11.06
N GLY A 48 16.17 -11.09 -11.34
CA GLY A 48 17.49 -10.48 -11.41
C GLY A 48 18.33 -10.60 -10.14
N LYS A 49 19.56 -10.07 -10.20
CA LYS A 49 20.57 -10.15 -9.14
C LYS A 49 20.88 -8.78 -8.52
N ALA A 50 19.87 -7.91 -8.43
CA ALA A 50 20.05 -6.66 -7.70
C ALA A 50 20.45 -6.94 -6.25
N LYS A 51 21.21 -6.02 -5.68
CA LYS A 51 21.70 -6.18 -4.31
C LYS A 51 20.63 -5.74 -3.31
N TYR A 52 20.33 -6.59 -2.34
CA TYR A 52 19.48 -6.27 -1.19
C TYR A 52 20.28 -6.47 0.09
N GLU A 53 20.36 -5.44 0.93
CA GLU A 53 21.07 -5.43 2.19
C GLU A 53 20.20 -4.88 3.31
N VAL A 54 20.49 -5.28 4.55
CA VAL A 54 19.86 -4.62 5.71
C VAL A 54 20.87 -3.65 6.32
N ILE A 55 20.52 -2.38 6.34
CA ILE A 55 21.34 -1.29 6.86
C ILE A 55 20.47 -0.42 7.77
N ASN A 56 20.83 -0.25 9.03
CA ASN A 56 20.11 0.62 10.00
C ASN A 56 18.61 0.33 10.10
N ASN A 57 18.22 -0.95 10.19
CA ASN A 57 16.83 -1.42 10.23
C ASN A 57 16.02 -1.10 8.95
N GLU A 58 16.69 -0.91 7.82
CA GLU A 58 16.11 -0.66 6.51
C GLU A 58 16.55 -1.76 5.54
N ILE A 59 15.65 -2.21 4.66
CA ILE A 59 16.04 -2.97 3.47
C ILE A 59 16.49 -1.95 2.44
N VAL A 60 17.69 -2.11 1.91
CA VAL A 60 18.29 -1.24 0.89
C VAL A 60 18.49 -2.06 -0.38
N GLY A 61 17.79 -1.67 -1.45
CA GLY A 61 17.97 -2.22 -2.78
C GLY A 61 18.87 -1.33 -3.63
N ALA A 62 19.75 -1.93 -4.43
CA ALA A 62 20.63 -1.19 -5.35
C ALA A 62 20.54 -1.77 -6.77
N THR A 63 20.44 -0.87 -7.78
CA THR A 63 20.40 -1.24 -9.20
C THR A 63 21.71 -1.86 -9.67
N VAL A 64 21.61 -2.84 -10.56
CA VAL A 64 22.75 -3.53 -11.17
C VAL A 64 22.60 -3.53 -12.70
N LEU A 65 23.63 -3.08 -13.41
CA LEU A 65 23.61 -3.01 -14.87
C LEU A 65 23.55 -4.42 -15.49
N GLY A 66 22.68 -4.56 -16.49
CA GLY A 66 22.55 -5.80 -17.25
C GLY A 66 21.69 -6.89 -16.59
N GLU A 67 21.16 -6.62 -15.40
CA GLU A 67 20.23 -7.52 -14.72
C GLU A 67 18.77 -7.16 -15.06
N PRO A 68 17.86 -8.14 -15.19
CA PRO A 68 16.44 -7.86 -15.30
C PRO A 68 15.89 -7.33 -13.96
N ASN A 69 14.60 -6.95 -13.94
CA ASN A 69 13.92 -6.62 -12.69
C ASN A 69 14.18 -7.69 -11.62
N SER A 70 14.57 -7.25 -10.44
CA SER A 70 14.81 -8.11 -9.29
C SER A 70 13.74 -7.87 -8.24
N PHE A 71 13.30 -8.95 -7.60
CA PHE A 71 12.22 -8.89 -6.62
C PHE A 71 12.62 -9.60 -5.35
N LEU A 72 12.61 -8.90 -4.22
CA LEU A 72 12.72 -9.50 -2.90
C LEU A 72 11.29 -9.85 -2.45
N VAL A 73 10.94 -11.14 -2.50
CA VAL A 73 9.56 -11.63 -2.31
C VAL A 73 9.39 -12.26 -0.93
N THR A 74 8.20 -12.11 -0.34
CA THR A 74 7.84 -12.85 0.87
C THR A 74 7.72 -14.35 0.57
N GLU A 75 8.17 -15.20 1.50
CA GLU A 75 8.00 -16.67 1.37
C GLU A 75 6.54 -17.11 1.46
N LYS A 76 5.70 -16.28 2.09
CA LYS A 76 4.24 -16.52 2.24
C LYS A 76 3.45 -15.77 1.20
N ASN A 77 2.31 -16.33 0.82
CA ASN A 77 1.30 -15.67 0.00
C ASN A 77 0.23 -15.02 0.89
N TYR A 78 -0.41 -13.98 0.34
CA TYR A 78 -1.45 -13.20 1.00
C TYR A 78 -2.66 -13.07 0.06
N GLY A 79 -3.84 -13.39 0.59
CA GLY A 79 -5.14 -13.19 -0.10
C GLY A 79 -5.70 -11.82 0.22
N ASP A 80 -6.59 -11.74 1.21
CA ASP A 80 -7.07 -10.47 1.74
C ASP A 80 -6.10 -9.92 2.78
N PHE A 81 -5.70 -8.67 2.61
CA PHE A 81 -4.76 -7.99 3.52
C PHE A 81 -4.82 -6.48 3.40
N ILE A 82 -4.26 -5.82 4.40
CA ILE A 82 -3.80 -4.44 4.34
C ILE A 82 -2.29 -4.45 4.58
N LEU A 83 -1.53 -3.87 3.66
CA LEU A 83 -0.09 -3.69 3.76
C LEU A 83 0.23 -2.23 4.04
N GLU A 84 1.11 -1.97 4.99
CA GLU A 84 1.72 -0.67 5.20
C GLU A 84 3.24 -0.80 5.23
N LEU A 85 3.90 0.14 4.60
CA LEU A 85 5.35 0.29 4.66
C LEU A 85 5.76 1.75 4.37
N GLU A 86 7.01 2.05 4.62
CA GLU A 86 7.62 3.29 4.17
C GLU A 86 8.72 3.00 3.15
N PHE A 87 8.80 3.84 2.11
CA PHE A 87 9.88 3.78 1.13
C PHE A 87 10.52 5.15 0.91
N LYS A 88 11.79 5.14 0.51
CA LYS A 88 12.55 6.34 0.14
C LYS A 88 13.47 6.03 -1.02
N LEU A 89 13.43 6.87 -2.04
CA LEU A 89 14.42 6.89 -3.11
C LEU A 89 15.59 7.80 -2.72
N ASP A 90 16.80 7.25 -2.65
CA ASP A 90 18.01 8.06 -2.50
C ASP A 90 18.37 8.72 -3.83
N ASP A 91 18.06 8.04 -4.94
CA ASP A 91 18.35 8.42 -6.31
C ASP A 91 17.10 8.37 -7.20
N MET A 92 17.10 9.08 -8.33
CA MET A 92 16.04 8.99 -9.34
C MET A 92 16.10 7.62 -10.02
N MET A 93 15.20 6.72 -9.65
CA MET A 93 15.06 5.38 -10.21
C MET A 93 13.61 4.91 -10.13
N ASN A 94 13.20 4.06 -11.07
CA ASN A 94 11.92 3.35 -10.98
C ASN A 94 12.02 2.19 -9.99
N SER A 95 10.89 1.88 -9.37
CA SER A 95 10.73 0.75 -8.46
C SER A 95 9.25 0.37 -8.36
N GLY A 96 8.92 -0.58 -7.49
CA GLY A 96 7.54 -0.99 -7.23
C GLY A 96 7.41 -1.92 -6.04
N ILE A 97 6.18 -2.10 -5.60
CA ILE A 97 5.81 -3.08 -4.58
C ILE A 97 4.81 -4.03 -5.21
N GLN A 98 5.23 -5.29 -5.41
CA GLN A 98 4.35 -6.35 -5.91
C GLN A 98 3.40 -6.80 -4.80
N PHE A 99 2.17 -7.13 -5.17
CA PHE A 99 1.19 -7.70 -4.26
C PHE A 99 0.26 -8.66 -5.01
N ARG A 100 -0.20 -9.72 -4.32
CA ARG A 100 -0.93 -10.82 -4.96
C ARG A 100 -0.25 -11.27 -6.27
N SER A 101 1.09 -11.26 -6.29
CA SER A 101 1.88 -11.59 -7.47
C SER A 101 2.40 -13.02 -7.40
N GLU A 102 2.79 -13.54 -8.55
CA GLU A 102 3.18 -14.94 -8.72
C GLU A 102 4.48 -15.05 -9.52
N SER A 103 5.12 -16.23 -9.41
CA SER A 103 6.22 -16.67 -10.25
C SER A 103 6.04 -18.16 -10.51
N LYS A 104 5.55 -18.51 -11.70
CA LYS A 104 5.24 -19.89 -12.10
C LYS A 104 6.19 -20.32 -13.22
N SER A 105 6.76 -21.52 -13.12
CA SER A 105 7.74 -22.03 -14.09
C SER A 105 7.21 -22.13 -15.51
N ASP A 106 5.90 -22.35 -15.67
CA ASP A 106 5.19 -22.42 -16.93
C ASP A 106 4.76 -21.05 -17.50
N TYR A 107 4.96 -19.98 -16.74
CA TYR A 107 4.69 -18.60 -17.18
C TYR A 107 5.99 -17.83 -17.37
N LEU A 108 6.36 -17.50 -18.62
CA LEU A 108 7.55 -16.73 -18.98
C LEU A 108 8.83 -17.20 -18.22
N ASN A 109 9.02 -18.52 -18.08
CA ASN A 109 10.15 -19.14 -17.39
C ASN A 109 10.31 -18.67 -15.93
N GLY A 110 9.23 -18.54 -15.19
CA GLY A 110 9.24 -18.12 -13.79
C GLY A 110 9.37 -16.60 -13.58
N ARG A 111 9.05 -15.80 -14.60
CA ARG A 111 9.04 -14.35 -14.44
C ARG A 111 7.99 -13.93 -13.41
N VAL A 112 8.38 -13.04 -12.50
CA VAL A 112 7.45 -12.41 -11.57
C VAL A 112 6.41 -11.62 -12.35
N HIS A 113 5.13 -11.83 -12.04
CA HIS A 113 4.00 -11.20 -12.70
C HIS A 113 2.86 -10.95 -11.72
N GLY A 114 2.06 -9.95 -11.98
CA GLY A 114 0.91 -9.58 -11.15
C GLY A 114 0.88 -8.12 -10.76
N TYR A 115 0.01 -7.78 -9.82
CA TYR A 115 -0.22 -6.39 -9.43
C TYR A 115 0.99 -5.73 -8.80
N GLN A 116 1.25 -4.50 -9.19
CA GLN A 116 2.31 -3.66 -8.68
C GLN A 116 1.78 -2.28 -8.28
N TYR A 117 2.07 -1.88 -7.06
CA TYR A 117 2.07 -0.48 -6.65
C TYR A 117 3.32 0.16 -7.26
N GLU A 118 3.13 1.03 -8.21
CA GLU A 118 4.23 1.67 -8.93
C GLU A 118 4.96 2.69 -8.06
N ILE A 119 6.28 2.80 -8.22
CA ILE A 119 7.10 3.88 -7.68
C ILE A 119 7.81 4.56 -8.85
N ASP A 120 7.21 5.62 -9.37
CA ASP A 120 7.66 6.34 -10.56
C ASP A 120 7.95 7.81 -10.24
N PRO A 121 9.23 8.17 -10.00
CA PRO A 121 9.64 9.55 -9.73
C PRO A 121 9.81 10.40 -11.00
N SER A 122 9.56 9.84 -12.18
CA SER A 122 9.69 10.56 -13.45
C SER A 122 8.68 11.72 -13.54
N PRO A 123 8.82 12.64 -14.51
CA PRO A 123 7.84 13.71 -14.73
C PRO A 123 6.40 13.23 -14.96
N ARG A 124 6.21 11.94 -15.32
CA ARG A 124 4.91 11.31 -15.43
C ARG A 124 4.20 11.21 -14.07
N ALA A 125 4.98 11.06 -12.97
CA ALA A 125 4.53 11.05 -11.59
C ALA A 125 3.41 10.04 -11.31
N TRP A 126 3.62 8.76 -11.68
CA TRP A 126 2.60 7.72 -11.52
C TRP A 126 2.82 6.84 -10.29
N THR A 127 3.52 7.36 -9.26
CA THR A 127 3.67 6.66 -7.96
C THR A 127 2.32 6.37 -7.33
N ALA A 128 2.14 5.15 -6.87
CA ALA A 128 0.91 4.55 -6.32
C ALA A 128 -0.18 4.21 -7.34
N GLY A 129 0.05 4.38 -8.64
CA GLY A 129 -0.74 3.77 -9.69
C GLY A 129 -0.65 2.24 -9.63
N ILE A 130 -1.58 1.54 -10.27
CA ILE A 130 -1.58 0.07 -10.32
C ILE A 130 -1.13 -0.38 -11.71
N TYR A 131 0.01 -1.05 -11.74
CA TYR A 131 0.58 -1.73 -12.90
C TYR A 131 0.39 -3.24 -12.76
N ASP A 132 0.35 -3.97 -13.84
CA ASP A 132 0.28 -5.43 -13.83
C ASP A 132 1.54 -6.00 -14.49
N GLU A 133 2.57 -6.19 -13.68
CA GLU A 133 3.92 -6.58 -14.08
C GLU A 133 3.89 -7.83 -14.96
N SER A 134 4.53 -7.72 -16.12
CA SER A 134 4.70 -8.81 -17.08
C SER A 134 3.39 -9.50 -17.53
N ARG A 135 2.23 -8.83 -17.44
CA ARG A 135 0.93 -9.41 -17.77
C ARG A 135 0.04 -8.48 -18.59
N ARG A 136 -0.55 -7.41 -17.99
CA ARG A 136 -1.56 -6.55 -18.65
C ARG A 136 -1.19 -5.06 -18.66
N ASP A 137 0.00 -4.69 -18.17
CA ASP A 137 0.49 -3.31 -18.08
C ASP A 137 -0.37 -2.44 -17.14
N TRP A 138 -0.70 -1.20 -17.54
CA TRP A 138 -1.37 -0.23 -16.68
C TRP A 138 -2.85 -0.58 -16.46
N LEU A 139 -3.23 -0.91 -15.23
CA LEU A 139 -4.62 -1.11 -14.82
C LEU A 139 -5.23 0.19 -14.27
N TYR A 140 -4.45 0.99 -13.55
CA TYR A 140 -4.87 2.29 -13.05
C TYR A 140 -3.69 3.28 -13.13
N PRO A 141 -3.50 3.96 -14.26
CA PRO A 141 -2.54 5.06 -14.38
C PRO A 141 -2.99 6.26 -13.53
N VAL A 142 -2.03 6.98 -12.92
CA VAL A 142 -2.36 8.13 -12.04
C VAL A 142 -2.96 9.32 -12.82
N SER A 143 -2.93 9.29 -14.14
CA SER A 143 -3.71 10.22 -14.97
C SER A 143 -5.23 10.17 -14.72
N TYR A 144 -5.74 9.12 -14.09
CA TYR A 144 -7.14 9.08 -13.63
C TYR A 144 -7.38 9.83 -12.31
N ASN A 145 -6.28 10.25 -11.63
CA ASN A 145 -6.32 11.00 -10.38
C ASN A 145 -5.19 12.04 -10.38
N GLU A 146 -5.31 13.06 -11.22
CA GLU A 146 -4.27 14.08 -11.42
C GLU A 146 -3.76 14.74 -10.13
N PRO A 147 -4.60 15.07 -9.12
CA PRO A 147 -4.10 15.63 -7.85
C PRO A 147 -3.11 14.71 -7.13
N ALA A 148 -3.20 13.40 -7.31
CA ALA A 148 -2.31 12.44 -6.65
C ALA A 148 -0.85 12.52 -7.14
N LYS A 149 -0.60 13.06 -8.32
CA LYS A 149 0.76 13.24 -8.86
C LYS A 149 1.66 14.10 -7.98
N THR A 150 1.11 14.94 -7.12
CA THR A 150 1.86 15.83 -6.23
C THR A 150 2.21 15.22 -4.89
N LEU A 151 1.74 13.99 -4.60
CA LEU A 151 1.86 13.37 -3.28
C LEU A 151 3.25 12.78 -3.01
N PHE A 152 3.96 12.35 -4.05
CA PHE A 152 5.29 11.75 -3.90
C PHE A 152 6.33 12.78 -3.48
N LYS A 153 7.19 12.41 -2.53
CA LYS A 153 8.28 13.25 -2.00
C LYS A 153 9.61 12.58 -2.28
N PHE A 154 10.38 13.15 -3.21
CA PHE A 154 11.72 12.65 -3.52
C PHE A 154 12.68 12.84 -2.35
N GLN A 155 13.59 11.87 -2.13
CA GLN A 155 14.57 11.82 -1.04
C GLN A 155 13.98 11.93 0.39
N ALA A 156 12.66 11.75 0.52
CA ALA A 156 11.98 11.69 1.80
C ALA A 156 11.27 10.34 1.97
N TRP A 157 10.96 9.99 3.21
CA TRP A 157 10.13 8.84 3.50
C TRP A 157 8.69 9.08 3.03
N ASN A 158 8.18 8.16 2.24
CA ASN A 158 6.81 8.13 1.77
C ASN A 158 6.11 6.93 2.39
N THR A 159 4.90 7.11 2.89
CA THR A 159 4.08 6.01 3.37
C THR A 159 3.28 5.40 2.21
N CYS A 160 3.43 4.10 2.03
CA CYS A 160 2.62 3.29 1.14
C CYS A 160 1.61 2.50 1.96
N ARG A 161 0.34 2.50 1.52
CA ARG A 161 -0.68 1.59 2.00
C ARG A 161 -1.37 0.94 0.80
N ILE A 162 -1.52 -0.38 0.87
CA ILE A 162 -2.24 -1.19 -0.13
C ILE A 162 -3.31 -1.97 0.62
N GLU A 163 -4.54 -1.89 0.15
CA GLU A 163 -5.68 -2.66 0.64
C GLU A 163 -6.15 -3.61 -0.45
N CYS A 164 -6.12 -4.90 -0.15
CA CYS A 164 -6.69 -5.96 -0.98
C CYS A 164 -7.76 -6.68 -0.15
N ILE A 165 -9.03 -6.40 -0.40
CA ILE A 165 -10.16 -6.98 0.34
C ILE A 165 -11.19 -7.47 -0.68
N GLY A 166 -11.37 -8.80 -0.76
CA GLY A 166 -12.09 -9.43 -1.85
C GLY A 166 -11.45 -9.04 -3.19
N ASN A 167 -12.23 -8.60 -4.16
CA ASN A 167 -11.76 -8.16 -5.47
C ASN A 167 -11.41 -6.65 -5.50
N THR A 168 -11.53 -5.94 -4.38
CA THR A 168 -11.22 -4.51 -4.33
C THR A 168 -9.76 -4.31 -3.97
N ILE A 169 -9.06 -3.54 -4.81
CA ILE A 169 -7.67 -3.13 -4.64
C ILE A 169 -7.64 -1.61 -4.51
N ARG A 170 -7.00 -1.10 -3.45
CA ARG A 170 -6.85 0.34 -3.22
C ARG A 170 -5.42 0.66 -2.86
N THR A 171 -4.92 1.76 -3.39
CA THR A 171 -3.57 2.26 -3.07
C THR A 171 -3.66 3.66 -2.48
N PHE A 172 -2.76 3.91 -1.52
CA PHE A 172 -2.65 5.20 -0.85
C PHE A 172 -1.18 5.61 -0.80
N LEU A 173 -0.93 6.89 -0.97
CA LEU A 173 0.39 7.51 -0.85
C LEU A 173 0.31 8.65 0.16
N ASN A 174 1.16 8.60 1.18
CA ASN A 174 1.20 9.62 2.25
C ASN A 174 -0.19 9.88 2.88
N GLY A 175 -0.96 8.80 3.07
CA GLY A 175 -2.29 8.83 3.69
C GLY A 175 -3.43 9.28 2.75
N LYS A 176 -3.15 9.62 1.50
CA LYS A 176 -4.16 10.03 0.52
C LYS A 176 -4.47 8.91 -0.48
N PRO A 177 -5.75 8.70 -0.88
CA PRO A 177 -6.11 7.68 -1.85
C PRO A 177 -5.58 8.05 -3.24
N VAL A 178 -5.03 7.06 -3.97
CA VAL A 178 -4.51 7.26 -5.33
C VAL A 178 -5.30 6.44 -6.33
N ALA A 179 -5.40 5.12 -6.15
CA ALA A 179 -6.12 4.25 -7.05
C ALA A 179 -7.15 3.39 -6.32
N SER A 180 -8.23 3.07 -7.01
CA SER A 180 -9.24 2.12 -6.58
C SER A 180 -9.68 1.29 -7.78
N LEU A 181 -9.50 -0.01 -7.73
CA LEU A 181 -9.73 -0.97 -8.81
C LEU A 181 -10.52 -2.17 -8.28
N VAL A 182 -11.42 -2.70 -9.08
CA VAL A 182 -12.05 -4.02 -8.85
C VAL A 182 -11.50 -4.97 -9.88
N ASP A 183 -10.76 -5.99 -9.44
CA ASP A 183 -10.10 -6.97 -10.30
C ASP A 183 -9.92 -8.30 -9.56
N ASP A 184 -10.15 -9.41 -10.24
CA ASP A 184 -10.17 -10.76 -9.65
C ASP A 184 -9.20 -11.75 -10.29
N VAL A 185 -8.30 -11.28 -11.16
CA VAL A 185 -7.37 -12.16 -11.90
C VAL A 185 -6.45 -12.95 -10.98
N THR A 186 -6.01 -12.34 -9.86
CA THR A 186 -5.19 -13.05 -8.87
C THR A 186 -5.68 -12.73 -7.46
N ALA A 187 -6.32 -13.71 -6.82
CA ALA A 187 -6.90 -13.53 -5.48
C ALA A 187 -5.87 -13.65 -4.35
N SER A 188 -4.70 -14.27 -4.59
CA SER A 188 -3.65 -14.50 -3.58
C SER A 188 -2.29 -14.65 -4.26
N GLY A 189 -1.26 -14.14 -3.61
CA GLY A 189 0.13 -14.22 -4.07
C GLY A 189 1.08 -13.57 -3.08
N PHE A 190 2.36 -13.53 -3.42
CA PHE A 190 3.36 -12.91 -2.56
C PHE A 190 3.32 -11.38 -2.61
N ILE A 191 3.97 -10.76 -1.65
CA ILE A 191 4.35 -9.34 -1.63
C ILE A 191 5.83 -9.27 -1.98
N ALA A 192 6.25 -8.28 -2.82
CA ALA A 192 7.66 -8.12 -3.14
C ALA A 192 8.08 -6.66 -3.29
N LEU A 193 9.39 -6.43 -3.08
CA LEU A 193 10.07 -5.16 -3.25
C LEU A 193 10.91 -5.23 -4.53
N GLN A 194 10.63 -4.35 -5.49
CA GLN A 194 11.31 -4.36 -6.79
C GLN A 194 12.55 -3.46 -6.76
N VAL A 195 13.65 -3.95 -7.33
CA VAL A 195 14.72 -3.13 -7.89
C VAL A 195 14.63 -3.24 -9.40
N HIS A 196 14.33 -2.14 -10.07
CA HIS A 196 14.09 -2.09 -11.50
C HIS A 196 15.39 -2.31 -12.29
N SER A 197 15.28 -2.98 -13.43
CA SER A 197 16.37 -3.12 -14.41
C SER A 197 16.83 -1.77 -14.92
N ILE A 198 18.10 -1.69 -15.28
CA ILE A 198 18.69 -0.48 -15.84
C ILE A 198 19.44 -0.80 -17.14
N GLY A 199 19.44 0.16 -18.05
CA GLY A 199 20.10 0.03 -19.35
C GLY A 199 21.41 0.79 -19.49
N LYS A 200 21.76 1.64 -18.52
CA LYS A 200 22.89 2.55 -18.62
C LYS A 200 23.81 2.47 -17.41
N PRO A 201 25.16 2.54 -17.59
CA PRO A 201 26.09 2.46 -16.48
C PRO A 201 25.89 3.53 -15.39
N GLU A 202 25.48 4.75 -15.75
CA GLU A 202 25.23 5.85 -14.81
C GLU A 202 24.01 5.64 -13.92
N GLU A 203 23.20 4.63 -14.21
CA GLU A 203 22.05 4.22 -13.40
C GLU A 203 22.43 3.13 -12.38
N ALA A 204 23.67 2.61 -12.42
CA ALA A 204 24.12 1.57 -11.50
C ALA A 204 24.32 2.11 -10.08
N ASN A 205 24.06 1.24 -9.10
CA ASN A 205 24.15 1.54 -7.66
C ASN A 205 23.18 2.61 -7.14
N LYS A 206 22.17 3.01 -7.90
CA LYS A 206 21.08 3.81 -7.40
C LYS A 206 20.29 3.06 -6.36
N LYS A 207 19.86 3.75 -5.30
CA LYS A 207 19.32 3.11 -4.09
C LYS A 207 17.87 3.49 -3.83
N ILE A 208 17.13 2.46 -3.41
CA ILE A 208 15.83 2.58 -2.79
C ILE A 208 15.85 1.90 -1.43
N ARG A 209 15.10 2.42 -0.47
CA ARG A 209 15.00 1.94 0.90
C ARG A 209 13.58 1.65 1.30
N TRP A 210 13.41 0.60 2.11
CA TRP A 210 12.10 0.24 2.69
C TRP A 210 12.26 -0.05 4.18
N ARG A 211 11.24 0.32 4.97
CA ARG A 211 11.18 0.03 6.40
C ARG A 211 9.75 -0.06 6.90
N ASN A 212 9.56 -0.42 8.17
CA ASN A 212 8.25 -0.49 8.83
C ASN A 212 7.22 -1.33 8.06
N ILE A 213 7.69 -2.41 7.41
CA ILE A 213 6.88 -3.28 6.56
C ILE A 213 6.02 -4.17 7.45
N LYS A 214 4.71 -4.02 7.37
CA LYS A 214 3.76 -4.77 8.20
C LYS A 214 2.46 -5.03 7.44
N THR A 215 1.81 -6.13 7.78
CA THR A 215 0.52 -6.53 7.19
C THR A 215 -0.52 -6.84 8.25
N GLN A 216 -1.78 -6.71 7.89
CA GLN A 216 -2.94 -7.11 8.64
C GLN A 216 -3.77 -8.04 7.75
N THR A 217 -4.16 -9.23 8.27
CA THR A 217 -4.86 -10.26 7.48
C THR A 217 -6.18 -10.69 8.11
N SER A 218 -6.60 -10.03 9.19
CA SER A 218 -7.87 -10.33 9.87
C SER A 218 -8.53 -9.05 10.35
N ASN A 219 -9.86 -9.08 10.48
CA ASN A 219 -10.68 -7.93 10.88
C ASN A 219 -10.38 -6.67 10.05
N LEU A 220 -10.21 -6.88 8.74
CA LEU A 220 -9.84 -5.83 7.81
C LEU A 220 -10.95 -4.77 7.74
N GLN A 221 -10.56 -3.52 7.90
CA GLN A 221 -11.46 -2.38 7.73
C GLN A 221 -10.88 -1.48 6.64
N PRO A 222 -11.59 -1.32 5.51
CA PRO A 222 -11.13 -0.43 4.45
C PRO A 222 -11.08 1.01 4.95
N THR A 223 -10.05 1.73 4.54
CA THR A 223 -9.93 3.16 4.83
C THR A 223 -11.06 3.92 4.12
N PRO A 224 -11.75 4.85 4.79
CA PRO A 224 -12.64 5.77 4.10
C PRO A 224 -11.93 6.51 2.96
N LEU A 225 -12.57 6.62 1.81
CA LEU A 225 -12.02 7.38 0.68
C LEU A 225 -12.39 8.86 0.87
N GLU A 226 -11.39 9.67 1.19
CA GLU A 226 -11.53 11.12 1.23
C GLU A 226 -10.93 11.72 -0.04
N PRO A 227 -11.60 12.70 -0.68
CA PRO A 227 -11.06 13.34 -1.88
C PRO A 227 -9.72 14.02 -1.60
N ILE A 228 -8.87 14.08 -2.64
CA ILE A 228 -7.67 14.92 -2.65
C ILE A 228 -8.07 16.26 -3.25
N PHE A 229 -8.03 17.30 -2.45
CA PHE A 229 -8.29 18.68 -2.89
C PHE A 229 -7.01 19.51 -2.81
#